data_b0f13ad2eaab1f02f86c4a374a4caac0
#
_entry.id   b0f13ad2eaab1f02f86c4a374a4caac0
#
_cell.length_a   1.000
_cell.length_b   1.000
_cell.length_c   1.000
_cell.angle_alpha   90.00
_cell.angle_beta   90.00
_cell.angle_gamma   90.00
#
_symmetry.space_group_name_H-M   'P 1'
#
loop_
_entity.id
_entity.type
_entity.pdbx_description
1 polymer ?
#
loop_
_entity_poly.entity_id
_entity_poly.type
_entity_poly.pdbx_seq_one_letter_code
_entity_poly.pdbx_strand_id
1 'polypeptide(L)'
;MTTLLAACSGGQAAPTSVPVEQADLAAQAQPTAVSVDSEDSIMNATDLPATENVPQTATFTPKPPLEKDAWMQMPAVPLEISDAMRDVYQRGLEMGNDPKRFAVIGDCQNVSSYFLAVFDNPGEFSLGEEYAYLQPTIDYYQGSFSRQSLAVKGGFNVAAILSPLRADPESCNTNESPLDCELRISNPSVVFVSMETWWSEKPEEEYDKYMRRVIERILETGAVPIIATKADNLEGDHGINATIAQIAYDYDIPLWNFWAAVQPLPNHGLSSDNFHLTFARNFFDDPVRMRSAWPWRNLTALQTLDIVRQGLQEQH
;
A
#
# COMPACT_ATOMS: atom_id res chain seq x y z
N MET A 1 -57.60 -13.01 -14.50
CA MET A 1 -57.60 -11.60 -14.08
C MET A 1 -56.16 -11.18 -14.09
N THR A 2 -55.69 -10.81 -15.12
CA THR A 2 -55.42 -9.56 -15.86
C THR A 2 -54.32 -8.72 -15.20
N THR A 3 -53.21 -8.87 -15.79
CA THR A 3 -51.96 -8.16 -15.90
C THR A 3 -52.05 -6.63 -15.84
N LEU A 4 -51.02 -5.99 -15.28
CA LEU A 4 -50.55 -4.69 -15.79
C LEU A 4 -49.04 -4.58 -15.63
N LEU A 5 -48.36 -4.64 -16.76
CA LEU A 5 -46.98 -4.19 -16.97
C LEU A 5 -46.98 -2.65 -17.05
N ALA A 6 -46.09 -2.00 -16.34
CA ALA A 6 -45.71 -0.61 -16.60
C ALA A 6 -44.25 -0.55 -16.99
N ALA A 7 -43.99 -0.30 -18.25
CA ALA A 7 -42.69 0.05 -18.79
C ALA A 7 -42.43 1.53 -18.58
N CYS A 8 -41.33 1.90 -17.91
CA CYS A 8 -40.81 3.27 -17.93
C CYS A 8 -39.59 3.34 -18.88
N SER A 9 -39.83 3.95 -20.03
CA SER A 9 -38.81 4.40 -20.96
C SER A 9 -38.24 5.73 -20.48
N GLY A 10 -36.96 5.74 -20.08
CA GLY A 10 -36.22 6.96 -19.79
C GLY A 10 -35.27 7.28 -20.94
N GLY A 11 -35.53 8.41 -21.62
CA GLY A 11 -34.76 8.87 -22.76
C GLY A 11 -33.35 9.31 -22.37
N GLN A 12 -32.39 8.92 -23.19
CA GLN A 12 -30.99 9.41 -23.16
C GLN A 12 -30.95 10.82 -23.77
N ALA A 13 -30.44 11.78 -23.02
CA ALA A 13 -30.00 13.08 -23.53
C ALA A 13 -28.53 12.98 -23.90
N ALA A 14 -28.20 13.31 -25.14
CA ALA A 14 -26.81 13.39 -25.64
C ALA A 14 -26.12 14.63 -25.08
N PRO A 15 -24.78 14.57 -24.79
CA PRO A 15 -24.04 15.75 -24.38
C PRO A 15 -23.72 16.64 -25.57
N THR A 16 -24.08 17.90 -25.44
CA THR A 16 -23.72 19.00 -26.35
C THR A 16 -22.24 19.35 -26.19
N SER A 17 -21.51 19.32 -27.29
CA SER A 17 -20.14 19.78 -27.41
C SER A 17 -20.06 21.31 -27.38
N VAL A 18 -19.26 21.88 -26.50
CA VAL A 18 -18.87 23.31 -26.45
C VAL A 18 -17.56 23.49 -27.18
N PRO A 19 -17.37 24.45 -28.07
CA PRO A 19 -16.13 24.70 -28.78
C PRO A 19 -15.09 25.34 -27.84
N VAL A 20 -13.86 24.83 -27.88
CA VAL A 20 -12.71 25.43 -27.22
C VAL A 20 -12.13 26.49 -28.15
N GLU A 21 -12.16 27.73 -27.70
CA GLU A 21 -11.52 28.89 -28.35
C GLU A 21 -10.03 28.88 -27.99
N GLN A 22 -9.19 28.81 -29.03
CA GLN A 22 -7.73 28.98 -28.90
C GLN A 22 -7.42 30.46 -28.68
N ALA A 23 -6.75 30.77 -27.58
CA ALA A 23 -6.09 32.06 -27.38
C ALA A 23 -4.58 31.86 -27.43
N ASP A 24 -4.00 32.31 -28.56
CA ASP A 24 -2.57 32.60 -28.72
C ASP A 24 -2.17 33.73 -27.80
N LEU A 25 -1.15 33.56 -26.97
CA LEU A 25 -0.34 34.65 -26.41
C LEU A 25 1.11 34.18 -26.27
N ALA A 26 1.86 34.44 -27.35
CA ALA A 26 3.31 34.52 -27.31
C ALA A 26 3.70 35.87 -26.73
N ALA A 27 4.44 35.91 -25.62
CA ALA A 27 5.21 37.07 -25.20
C ALA A 27 6.55 36.62 -24.63
N GLN A 28 7.58 36.99 -25.35
CA GLN A 28 9.00 36.85 -25.01
C GLN A 28 9.34 37.71 -23.80
N ALA A 29 10.09 37.14 -22.84
CA ALA A 29 10.86 37.92 -21.88
C ALA A 29 12.29 37.36 -21.82
N GLN A 30 13.25 38.17 -22.28
CA GLN A 30 14.69 37.93 -22.15
C GLN A 30 15.15 38.17 -20.71
N PRO A 31 16.09 37.37 -20.18
CA PRO A 31 16.72 37.68 -18.90
C PRO A 31 17.82 38.71 -19.06
N THR A 32 17.71 39.81 -18.32
CA THR A 32 18.77 40.80 -18.12
C THR A 32 19.82 40.22 -17.15
N ALA A 33 21.06 40.19 -17.59
CA ALA A 33 22.23 39.89 -16.78
C ALA A 33 22.52 41.05 -15.83
N VAL A 34 22.59 40.77 -14.54
CA VAL A 34 23.15 41.69 -13.53
C VAL A 34 24.48 41.12 -13.09
N SER A 35 25.55 41.87 -13.43
CA SER A 35 26.89 41.67 -12.91
C SER A 35 26.96 42.16 -11.46
N VAL A 36 27.44 41.33 -10.54
CA VAL A 36 27.79 41.76 -9.19
C VAL A 36 29.29 41.55 -9.01
N ASP A 37 29.95 42.62 -8.69
CA ASP A 37 31.39 42.72 -8.40
C ASP A 37 31.74 41.93 -7.13
N SER A 38 32.88 41.28 -7.21
CA SER A 38 33.56 40.57 -6.11
C SER A 38 34.22 41.60 -5.17
N GLU A 39 33.91 41.51 -3.88
CA GLU A 39 34.85 41.94 -2.85
C GLU A 39 35.01 40.84 -1.77
N ASP A 40 36.25 40.45 -1.59
CA ASP A 40 36.78 39.51 -0.62
C ASP A 40 36.42 39.90 0.82
N SER A 41 35.92 38.94 1.56
CA SER A 41 36.08 38.91 3.01
C SER A 41 36.36 37.48 3.48
N ILE A 42 37.65 37.24 3.72
CA ILE A 42 38.16 36.04 4.40
C ILE A 42 37.62 36.04 5.84
N MET A 43 36.68 35.18 6.13
CA MET A 43 36.31 34.83 7.50
C MET A 43 36.90 33.49 7.90
N ASN A 44 37.59 33.49 9.04
CA ASN A 44 38.26 32.37 9.65
C ASN A 44 37.36 31.17 9.89
N ALA A 45 37.81 30.03 9.45
CA ALA A 45 37.26 28.72 9.78
C ALA A 45 37.62 28.36 11.25
N THR A 46 36.69 28.59 12.16
CA THR A 46 36.62 27.92 13.48
C THR A 46 35.25 28.26 14.08
N ASP A 47 34.34 27.31 13.92
CA ASP A 47 33.14 26.97 14.70
C ASP A 47 32.07 26.39 13.77
N LEU A 48 32.31 25.14 13.36
CA LEU A 48 31.21 24.30 12.88
C LEU A 48 30.56 23.65 14.11
N PRO A 49 29.28 23.87 14.35
CA PRO A 49 28.57 23.09 15.36
C PRO A 49 28.55 21.61 14.96
N ALA A 50 28.61 20.76 15.98
CA ALA A 50 28.62 19.32 15.86
C ALA A 50 27.57 18.80 14.86
N THR A 51 28.03 17.88 14.01
CA THR A 51 27.21 17.14 13.07
C THR A 51 25.91 16.67 13.72
N GLU A 52 24.78 17.18 13.24
CA GLU A 52 23.47 16.56 13.45
C GLU A 52 23.59 15.10 13.03
N ASN A 53 23.20 14.20 13.93
CA ASN A 53 23.06 12.78 13.64
C ASN A 53 22.00 12.62 12.55
N VAL A 54 22.44 12.54 11.29
CA VAL A 54 21.57 12.11 10.19
C VAL A 54 21.20 10.67 10.52
N PRO A 55 19.91 10.32 10.62
CA PRO A 55 19.49 8.95 10.84
C PRO A 55 20.12 8.05 9.78
N GLN A 56 20.83 7.02 10.18
CA GLN A 56 21.43 6.07 9.24
C GLN A 56 20.29 5.35 8.53
N THR A 57 20.11 5.61 7.24
CA THR A 57 19.23 4.85 6.37
C THR A 57 19.71 3.40 6.36
N ALA A 58 18.81 2.45 6.60
CA ALA A 58 19.16 1.03 6.57
C ALA A 58 19.81 0.70 5.21
N THR A 59 21.05 0.24 5.25
CA THR A 59 21.80 -0.13 4.04
C THR A 59 21.50 -1.60 3.74
N PHE A 60 20.71 -1.85 2.70
CA PHE A 60 20.41 -3.21 2.24
C PHE A 60 21.55 -3.73 1.35
N THR A 61 22.03 -4.92 1.65
CA THR A 61 23.06 -5.59 0.84
C THR A 61 22.43 -6.12 -0.44
N PRO A 62 22.98 -5.80 -1.63
CA PRO A 62 22.47 -6.37 -2.88
C PRO A 62 22.45 -7.89 -2.85
N LYS A 63 21.31 -8.49 -3.16
CA LYS A 63 21.09 -9.93 -3.25
C LYS A 63 21.00 -10.36 -4.72
N PRO A 64 21.33 -11.62 -5.05
CA PRO A 64 21.09 -12.15 -6.38
C PRO A 64 19.56 -12.14 -6.65
N PRO A 65 19.15 -11.94 -7.93
CA PRO A 65 17.74 -12.03 -8.28
C PRO A 65 17.12 -13.37 -7.87
N LEU A 66 15.85 -13.35 -7.50
CA LEU A 66 15.08 -14.56 -7.26
C LEU A 66 15.02 -15.41 -8.56
N GLU A 67 15.08 -16.72 -8.41
CA GLU A 67 14.77 -17.61 -9.52
C GLU A 67 13.36 -17.33 -10.05
N LYS A 68 13.21 -17.42 -11.38
CA LYS A 68 11.92 -17.18 -12.04
C LYS A 68 10.84 -18.05 -11.38
N ASP A 69 9.71 -17.46 -11.08
CA ASP A 69 8.53 -18.12 -10.51
C ASP A 69 8.74 -18.72 -9.09
N ALA A 70 9.91 -18.53 -8.45
CA ALA A 70 10.16 -18.98 -7.08
C ALA A 70 9.13 -18.43 -6.09
N TRP A 71 8.66 -17.21 -6.31
CA TRP A 71 7.64 -16.54 -5.51
C TRP A 71 6.30 -17.30 -5.49
N MET A 72 5.97 -18.05 -6.53
CA MET A 72 4.73 -18.87 -6.58
C MET A 72 4.73 -20.01 -5.57
N GLN A 73 5.92 -20.40 -5.09
CA GLN A 73 6.09 -21.44 -4.07
C GLN A 73 6.25 -20.86 -2.66
N MET A 74 6.31 -19.54 -2.53
CA MET A 74 6.36 -18.89 -1.22
C MET A 74 5.02 -19.04 -0.51
N PRO A 75 5.01 -19.19 0.83
CA PRO A 75 3.78 -19.32 1.60
C PRO A 75 2.90 -18.07 1.46
N ALA A 76 1.59 -18.25 1.65
CA ALA A 76 0.61 -17.16 1.59
C ALA A 76 0.85 -16.07 2.64
N VAL A 77 1.37 -16.45 3.80
CA VAL A 77 1.76 -15.55 4.90
C VAL A 77 3.24 -15.77 5.21
N PRO A 78 3.99 -14.75 5.63
CA PRO A 78 5.39 -14.91 6.00
C PRO A 78 5.51 -15.89 7.18
N LEU A 79 6.65 -16.58 7.29
CA LEU A 79 6.91 -17.50 8.42
C LEU A 79 7.50 -16.75 9.61
N GLU A 80 8.27 -15.69 9.35
CA GLU A 80 8.97 -14.88 10.34
C GLU A 80 9.25 -13.49 9.77
N ILE A 81 9.77 -12.60 10.60
CA ILE A 81 10.31 -11.31 10.17
C ILE A 81 11.83 -11.29 10.29
N SER A 82 12.48 -10.47 9.48
CA SER A 82 13.94 -10.32 9.50
C SER A 82 14.41 -9.44 10.67
N ASP A 83 15.68 -9.59 11.07
CA ASP A 83 16.31 -8.69 12.05
C ASP A 83 16.36 -7.25 11.54
N ALA A 84 16.55 -7.06 10.22
CA ALA A 84 16.50 -5.73 9.61
C ALA A 84 15.15 -5.02 9.86
N MET A 85 14.03 -5.75 9.83
CA MET A 85 12.71 -5.18 10.13
C MET A 85 12.50 -4.93 11.63
N ARG A 86 13.11 -5.72 12.52
CA ARG A 86 13.15 -5.43 13.95
C ARG A 86 13.90 -4.12 14.23
N ASP A 87 15.05 -3.93 13.57
CA ASP A 87 15.85 -2.69 13.68
C ASP A 87 15.07 -1.47 13.16
N VAL A 88 14.37 -1.61 12.02
CA VAL A 88 13.48 -0.57 11.48
C VAL A 88 12.42 -0.20 12.51
N TYR A 89 11.75 -1.20 13.08
CA TYR A 89 10.69 -0.99 14.07
C TYR A 89 11.21 -0.28 15.33
N GLN A 90 12.35 -0.74 15.90
CA GLN A 90 12.94 -0.11 17.10
C GLN A 90 13.28 1.35 16.82
N ARG A 91 13.90 1.65 15.68
CA ARG A 91 14.15 3.03 15.26
C ARG A 91 12.85 3.83 15.15
N GLY A 92 11.79 3.23 14.61
CA GLY A 92 10.46 3.85 14.52
C GLY A 92 9.88 4.21 15.90
N LEU A 93 10.01 3.34 16.88
CA LEU A 93 9.61 3.60 18.26
C LEU A 93 10.38 4.77 18.87
N GLU A 94 11.70 4.85 18.62
CA GLU A 94 12.55 5.97 19.05
C GLU A 94 12.13 7.29 18.37
N MET A 95 11.64 7.23 17.13
CA MET A 95 11.08 8.37 16.39
C MET A 95 9.65 8.75 16.87
N GLY A 96 9.02 7.91 17.69
CA GLY A 96 7.69 8.14 18.26
C GLY A 96 6.54 7.49 17.48
N ASN A 97 6.80 6.50 16.62
CA ASN A 97 5.74 5.73 15.96
C ASN A 97 4.88 5.01 17.00
N ASP A 98 3.57 4.95 16.75
CA ASP A 98 2.64 4.25 17.64
C ASP A 98 2.71 2.73 17.37
N PRO A 99 3.19 1.91 18.32
CA PRO A 99 3.32 0.47 18.14
C PRO A 99 1.96 -0.24 17.92
N LYS A 100 0.85 0.40 18.31
CA LYS A 100 -0.51 -0.14 18.17
C LYS A 100 -1.23 0.36 16.95
N ARG A 101 -0.52 0.99 16.01
CA ARG A 101 -1.10 1.48 14.76
C ARG A 101 -0.47 0.84 13.55
N PHE A 102 -1.32 0.48 12.62
CA PHE A 102 -0.92 0.22 11.24
C PHE A 102 -1.65 1.14 10.28
N ALA A 103 -1.05 1.35 9.11
CA ALA A 103 -1.66 2.04 7.98
C ALA A 103 -1.83 1.10 6.79
N VAL A 104 -2.67 1.50 5.85
CA VAL A 104 -2.89 0.81 4.57
C VAL A 104 -2.61 1.78 3.44
N ILE A 105 -1.88 1.34 2.45
CA ILE A 105 -1.57 2.06 1.22
C ILE A 105 -2.01 1.20 0.05
N GLY A 106 -2.85 1.75 -0.83
CA GLY A 106 -3.40 0.92 -1.90
C GLY A 106 -4.41 1.59 -2.80
N ASP A 107 -5.01 0.76 -3.63
CA ASP A 107 -6.04 1.11 -4.62
C ASP A 107 -7.45 0.72 -4.13
N CYS A 108 -8.36 0.42 -5.08
CA CYS A 108 -9.75 0.06 -4.78
C CYS A 108 -9.91 -1.22 -3.94
N GLN A 109 -8.95 -2.15 -3.99
CA GLN A 109 -8.99 -3.38 -3.18
C GLN A 109 -8.57 -3.15 -1.72
N ASN A 110 -8.22 -1.92 -1.35
CA ASN A 110 -7.77 -1.57 -0.02
C ASN A 110 -8.70 -0.58 0.70
N VAL A 111 -9.84 -0.24 0.07
CA VAL A 111 -10.84 0.62 0.73
C VAL A 111 -11.39 -0.09 1.97
N SER A 112 -11.45 0.64 3.08
CA SER A 112 -11.79 0.08 4.40
C SER A 112 -13.15 -0.63 4.45
N SER A 113 -14.11 -0.25 3.61
CA SER A 113 -15.41 -0.94 3.52
C SER A 113 -15.33 -2.42 3.12
N TYR A 114 -14.21 -2.87 2.55
CA TYR A 114 -13.98 -4.26 2.16
C TYR A 114 -12.77 -4.88 2.83
N PHE A 115 -11.74 -4.07 3.08
CA PHE A 115 -10.45 -4.55 3.57
C PHE A 115 -10.25 -4.18 5.04
N LEU A 116 -10.12 -5.20 5.87
CA LEU A 116 -9.79 -5.18 7.29
C LEU A 116 -10.81 -4.52 8.24
N ALA A 117 -11.62 -3.56 7.82
CA ALA A 117 -12.49 -2.79 8.73
C ALA A 117 -13.45 -3.65 9.57
N VAL A 118 -13.77 -4.86 9.10
CA VAL A 118 -14.63 -5.81 9.82
C VAL A 118 -14.09 -6.14 11.21
N PHE A 119 -12.76 -6.10 11.42
CA PHE A 119 -12.14 -6.47 12.69
C PHE A 119 -12.34 -5.42 13.80
N ASP A 120 -12.70 -4.20 13.46
CA ASP A 120 -13.16 -3.19 14.44
C ASP A 120 -14.67 -3.29 14.72
N ASN A 121 -15.41 -4.16 14.00
CA ASN A 121 -16.86 -4.26 14.07
C ASN A 121 -17.31 -5.66 14.58
N PRO A 122 -17.46 -5.83 15.91
CA PRO A 122 -17.90 -7.10 16.47
C PRO A 122 -19.22 -7.57 15.83
N GLY A 123 -19.27 -8.84 15.39
CA GLY A 123 -20.44 -9.43 14.72
C GLY A 123 -20.42 -9.36 13.20
N GLU A 124 -19.48 -8.65 12.59
CA GLU A 124 -19.30 -8.66 11.13
C GLU A 124 -18.30 -9.73 10.66
N PHE A 125 -17.61 -10.38 11.58
CA PHE A 125 -16.69 -11.51 11.31
C PHE A 125 -16.89 -12.64 12.33
N SER A 126 -16.41 -13.82 11.99
CA SER A 126 -16.28 -14.97 12.89
C SER A 126 -14.93 -15.66 12.64
N LEU A 127 -14.11 -15.74 13.69
CA LEU A 127 -12.83 -16.47 13.64
C LEU A 127 -13.02 -17.98 13.71
N GLY A 128 -14.12 -18.46 14.34
CA GLY A 128 -14.26 -19.85 14.69
C GLY A 128 -13.18 -20.30 15.68
N GLU A 129 -13.10 -21.63 15.92
CA GLU A 129 -12.07 -22.18 16.80
C GLU A 129 -10.68 -22.16 16.16
N GLU A 130 -10.61 -22.39 14.86
CA GLU A 130 -9.35 -22.51 14.09
C GLU A 130 -8.52 -21.22 14.11
N TYR A 131 -9.17 -20.06 14.01
CA TYR A 131 -8.49 -18.75 13.92
C TYR A 131 -8.63 -17.90 15.19
N ALA A 132 -9.15 -18.49 16.28
CA ALA A 132 -9.33 -17.77 17.55
C ALA A 132 -8.02 -17.17 18.11
N TYR A 133 -6.89 -17.76 17.76
CA TYR A 133 -5.56 -17.28 18.15
C TYR A 133 -5.23 -15.88 17.61
N LEU A 134 -5.98 -15.37 16.61
CA LEU A 134 -5.79 -14.04 16.03
C LEU A 134 -6.45 -12.91 16.84
N GLN A 135 -7.34 -13.25 17.81
CA GLN A 135 -8.02 -12.24 18.61
C GLN A 135 -7.08 -11.26 19.32
N PRO A 136 -5.95 -11.69 19.91
CA PRO A 136 -4.99 -10.76 20.52
C PRO A 136 -4.43 -9.71 19.56
N THR A 137 -4.29 -10.02 18.26
CA THR A 137 -3.84 -9.08 17.24
C THR A 137 -4.93 -8.08 16.88
N ILE A 138 -6.18 -8.53 16.82
CA ILE A 138 -7.34 -7.65 16.63
C ILE A 138 -7.40 -6.64 17.79
N ASP A 139 -7.32 -7.12 19.03
CA ASP A 139 -7.38 -6.28 20.23
C ASP A 139 -6.21 -5.29 20.30
N TYR A 140 -5.01 -5.72 19.86
CA TYR A 140 -3.81 -4.88 19.88
C TYR A 140 -3.88 -3.68 18.92
N TYR A 141 -4.43 -3.90 17.72
CA TYR A 141 -4.55 -2.87 16.68
C TYR A 141 -5.94 -2.24 16.57
N GLN A 142 -6.78 -2.45 17.57
CA GLN A 142 -8.15 -1.92 17.58
C GLN A 142 -8.19 -0.43 17.24
N GLY A 143 -9.09 -0.03 16.34
CA GLY A 143 -9.23 1.33 15.82
C GLY A 143 -8.34 1.65 14.62
N SER A 144 -7.39 0.76 14.25
CA SER A 144 -6.63 0.90 13.01
C SER A 144 -7.33 0.24 11.82
N PHE A 145 -8.12 -0.80 12.03
CA PHE A 145 -8.75 -1.60 10.99
C PHE A 145 -9.80 -0.82 10.18
N SER A 146 -10.65 -0.04 10.83
CA SER A 146 -11.72 0.74 10.19
C SER A 146 -11.29 2.13 9.75
N ARG A 147 -10.05 2.53 10.07
CA ARG A 147 -9.54 3.85 9.71
C ARG A 147 -9.43 4.00 8.19
N GLN A 148 -9.92 5.12 7.68
CA GLN A 148 -9.77 5.45 6.27
C GLN A 148 -8.40 6.07 6.01
N SER A 149 -7.60 5.41 5.18
CA SER A 149 -6.30 5.90 4.80
C SER A 149 -6.42 7.00 3.73
N LEU A 150 -5.60 8.04 3.87
CA LEU A 150 -5.44 9.10 2.86
C LEU A 150 -4.61 8.63 1.64
N ALA A 151 -3.95 7.49 1.75
CA ALA A 151 -3.19 6.84 0.68
C ALA A 151 -3.92 5.65 0.05
N VAL A 152 -5.24 5.53 0.28
CA VAL A 152 -6.10 4.53 -0.36
C VAL A 152 -7.19 5.21 -1.16
N LYS A 153 -7.24 4.94 -2.46
CA LYS A 153 -8.30 5.46 -3.33
C LYS A 153 -8.47 4.59 -4.58
N GLY A 154 -9.70 4.36 -4.99
CA GLY A 154 -9.99 3.74 -6.28
C GLY A 154 -9.30 4.48 -7.43
N GLY A 155 -8.57 3.73 -8.28
CA GLY A 155 -7.79 4.29 -9.37
C GLY A 155 -6.40 4.82 -9.01
N PHE A 156 -5.95 4.70 -7.76
CA PHE A 156 -4.56 4.95 -7.43
C PHE A 156 -3.65 3.86 -8.01
N ASN A 157 -2.47 4.26 -8.40
CA ASN A 157 -1.35 3.40 -8.74
C ASN A 157 -0.09 3.85 -7.98
N VAL A 158 0.99 3.11 -8.13
CA VAL A 158 2.25 3.36 -7.40
C VAL A 158 2.86 4.74 -7.63
N ALA A 159 2.58 5.40 -8.75
CA ALA A 159 3.03 6.77 -9.00
C ALA A 159 2.07 7.82 -8.39
N ALA A 160 0.77 7.52 -8.39
CA ALA A 160 -0.26 8.46 -7.92
C ALA A 160 -0.09 8.79 -6.43
N ILE A 161 0.25 7.79 -5.59
CA ILE A 161 0.42 7.99 -4.15
C ILE A 161 1.67 8.81 -3.78
N LEU A 162 2.61 8.95 -4.70
CA LEU A 162 3.81 9.78 -4.56
C LEU A 162 3.62 11.21 -5.08
N SER A 163 2.47 11.51 -5.69
CA SER A 163 2.22 12.80 -6.31
C SER A 163 1.42 13.74 -5.39
N PRO A 164 1.96 14.89 -4.98
CA PRO A 164 1.22 15.88 -4.19
C PRO A 164 -0.09 16.34 -4.83
N LEU A 165 -0.20 16.28 -6.16
CA LEU A 165 -1.43 16.62 -6.88
C LEU A 165 -2.60 15.66 -6.60
N ARG A 166 -2.34 14.54 -5.97
CA ARG A 166 -3.33 13.51 -5.62
C ARG A 166 -3.68 13.49 -4.14
N ALA A 167 -2.97 14.28 -3.33
CA ALA A 167 -3.23 14.40 -1.91
C ALA A 167 -4.58 15.10 -1.63
N ASP A 168 -5.17 14.78 -0.50
CA ASP A 168 -6.37 15.45 -0.01
C ASP A 168 -6.00 16.85 0.51
N PRO A 169 -6.49 17.93 -0.11
CA PRO A 169 -6.11 19.28 0.26
C PRO A 169 -6.66 19.73 1.63
N GLU A 170 -7.64 19.01 2.18
CA GLU A 170 -8.24 19.32 3.50
C GLU A 170 -7.42 18.73 4.65
N SER A 171 -6.71 17.63 4.39
CA SER A 171 -5.99 16.87 5.44
C SER A 171 -4.47 16.96 5.30
N CYS A 172 -3.97 17.14 4.08
CA CYS A 172 -2.55 17.08 3.77
C CYS A 172 -1.91 18.47 3.70
N ASN A 173 -0.64 18.56 4.06
CA ASN A 173 0.12 19.80 3.95
C ASN A 173 0.42 20.14 2.48
N THR A 174 0.75 21.41 2.20
CA THR A 174 1.17 21.83 0.87
C THR A 174 2.38 21.01 0.41
N ASN A 175 2.33 20.51 -0.82
CA ASN A 175 3.35 19.65 -1.43
C ASN A 175 3.56 18.27 -0.77
N GLU A 176 2.72 17.89 0.14
CA GLU A 176 2.73 16.55 0.74
C GLU A 176 2.06 15.54 -0.21
N SER A 177 2.67 14.39 -0.43
CA SER A 177 2.05 13.31 -1.18
C SER A 177 0.99 12.58 -0.35
N PRO A 178 0.05 11.81 -0.96
CA PRO A 178 -0.86 10.95 -0.21
C PRO A 178 -0.12 10.00 0.76
N LEU A 179 1.01 9.45 0.33
CA LEU A 179 1.87 8.58 1.15
C LEU A 179 2.40 9.33 2.38
N ASP A 180 3.05 10.47 2.18
CA ASP A 180 3.62 11.25 3.28
C ASP A 180 2.55 11.73 4.27
N CYS A 181 1.43 12.19 3.73
CA CYS A 181 0.27 12.63 4.51
C CYS A 181 -0.28 11.51 5.40
N GLU A 182 -0.45 10.32 4.83
CA GLU A 182 -0.90 9.14 5.56
C GLU A 182 0.08 8.75 6.67
N LEU A 183 1.37 8.66 6.36
CA LEU A 183 2.40 8.29 7.32
C LEU A 183 2.47 9.30 8.48
N ARG A 184 2.38 10.59 8.21
CA ARG A 184 2.37 11.65 9.21
C ARG A 184 1.13 11.59 10.12
N ILE A 185 -0.06 11.46 9.54
CA ILE A 185 -1.32 11.51 10.31
C ILE A 185 -1.55 10.21 11.08
N SER A 186 -1.27 9.07 10.46
CA SER A 186 -1.45 7.76 11.08
C SER A 186 -0.35 7.43 12.09
N ASN A 187 0.87 7.92 11.85
CA ASN A 187 2.07 7.61 12.65
C ASN A 187 2.21 6.10 12.95
N PRO A 188 2.19 5.22 11.94
CA PRO A 188 2.07 3.79 12.13
C PRO A 188 3.43 3.14 12.43
N SER A 189 3.41 1.98 13.10
CA SER A 189 4.57 1.10 13.21
C SER A 189 4.65 0.05 12.09
N VAL A 190 3.52 -0.24 11.45
CA VAL A 190 3.40 -1.21 10.35
C VAL A 190 2.56 -0.62 9.22
N VAL A 191 2.91 -0.91 7.97
CA VAL A 191 2.19 -0.40 6.80
C VAL A 191 1.92 -1.51 5.81
N PHE A 192 0.65 -1.81 5.54
CA PHE A 192 0.27 -2.65 4.42
C PHE A 192 0.43 -1.88 3.11
N VAL A 193 1.10 -2.48 2.14
CA VAL A 193 1.26 -1.95 0.79
C VAL A 193 0.69 -2.96 -0.20
N SER A 194 -0.46 -2.64 -0.76
CA SER A 194 -1.14 -3.45 -1.75
C SER A 194 -1.58 -2.55 -2.90
N MET A 195 -0.67 -2.30 -3.81
CA MET A 195 -0.83 -1.42 -4.94
C MET A 195 -0.62 -2.26 -6.20
N GLU A 196 -1.68 -2.54 -6.89
CA GLU A 196 -1.76 -3.70 -7.77
C GLU A 196 -1.73 -3.36 -9.25
N THR A 197 -1.96 -2.10 -9.62
CA THR A 197 -2.11 -1.72 -11.02
C THR A 197 -1.12 -0.65 -11.44
N TRP A 198 -0.52 -0.93 -12.57
CA TRP A 198 0.18 0.05 -13.38
C TRP A 198 -0.25 -0.13 -14.85
N TRP A 199 -0.66 0.96 -15.47
CA TRP A 199 -1.09 0.96 -16.87
C TRP A 199 -0.01 1.61 -17.73
N SER A 200 0.94 0.81 -18.22
CA SER A 200 1.97 1.23 -19.17
C SER A 200 2.35 0.07 -20.09
N GLU A 201 3.13 0.36 -21.14
CA GLU A 201 3.64 -0.67 -22.06
C GLU A 201 4.70 -1.58 -21.39
N LYS A 202 5.31 -1.12 -20.27
CA LYS A 202 6.31 -1.85 -19.49
C LYS A 202 5.96 -1.78 -18.01
N PRO A 203 4.89 -2.45 -17.61
CA PRO A 203 4.33 -2.28 -16.28
C PRO A 203 5.30 -2.67 -15.16
N GLU A 204 6.14 -3.68 -15.35
CA GLU A 204 7.06 -4.17 -14.33
C GLU A 204 8.18 -3.17 -14.01
N GLU A 205 8.80 -2.58 -15.04
CA GLU A 205 9.91 -1.62 -14.86
C GLU A 205 9.45 -0.36 -14.13
N GLU A 206 8.31 0.21 -14.54
CA GLU A 206 7.75 1.40 -13.90
C GLU A 206 7.20 1.07 -12.51
N TYR A 207 6.59 -0.11 -12.35
CA TYR A 207 6.12 -0.59 -11.06
C TYR A 207 7.29 -0.72 -10.06
N ASP A 208 8.36 -1.40 -10.43
CA ASP A 208 9.57 -1.57 -9.61
C ASP A 208 10.12 -0.22 -9.14
N LYS A 209 10.33 0.68 -10.08
CA LYS A 209 10.89 2.02 -9.84
C LYS A 209 10.08 2.83 -8.82
N TYR A 210 8.75 2.85 -8.93
CA TYR A 210 7.90 3.62 -8.04
C TYR A 210 7.63 2.89 -6.74
N MET A 211 7.47 1.56 -6.77
CA MET A 211 7.22 0.79 -5.57
C MET A 211 8.43 0.79 -4.62
N ARG A 212 9.67 0.71 -5.14
CA ARG A 212 10.87 0.89 -4.31
C ARG A 212 10.87 2.23 -3.59
N ARG A 213 10.51 3.31 -4.24
CA ARG A 213 10.39 4.63 -3.60
C ARG A 213 9.33 4.66 -2.51
N VAL A 214 8.22 3.94 -2.68
CA VAL A 214 7.18 3.79 -1.64
C VAL A 214 7.75 3.04 -0.44
N ILE A 215 8.41 1.90 -0.68
CA ILE A 215 9.01 1.07 0.39
C ILE A 215 10.10 1.86 1.12
N GLU A 216 11.02 2.48 0.40
CA GLU A 216 12.09 3.30 0.97
C GLU A 216 11.53 4.42 1.85
N ARG A 217 10.49 5.10 1.38
CA ARG A 217 9.86 6.17 2.16
C ARG A 217 9.21 5.67 3.44
N ILE A 218 8.59 4.49 3.43
CA ILE A 218 8.02 3.86 4.63
C ILE A 218 9.16 3.50 5.60
N LEU A 219 10.21 2.85 5.12
CA LEU A 219 11.38 2.46 5.93
C LEU A 219 12.08 3.68 6.57
N GLU A 220 12.16 4.82 5.88
CA GLU A 220 12.70 6.07 6.41
C GLU A 220 11.92 6.56 7.64
N THR A 221 10.62 6.33 7.70
CA THR A 221 9.79 6.70 8.87
C THR A 221 9.90 5.72 10.04
N GLY A 222 10.67 4.64 9.90
CA GLY A 222 10.77 3.61 10.93
C GLY A 222 9.55 2.69 11.00
N ALA A 223 8.66 2.73 10.01
CA ALA A 223 7.55 1.79 9.90
C ALA A 223 7.96 0.55 9.09
N VAL A 224 7.42 -0.61 9.47
CA VAL A 224 7.68 -1.89 8.79
C VAL A 224 6.66 -2.08 7.66
N PRO A 225 7.09 -2.08 6.39
CA PRO A 225 6.18 -2.37 5.28
C PRO A 225 5.89 -3.87 5.17
N ILE A 226 4.63 -4.20 4.87
CA ILE A 226 4.17 -5.52 4.42
C ILE A 226 3.72 -5.33 2.98
N ILE A 227 4.37 -5.96 2.01
CA ILE A 227 3.99 -5.87 0.60
C ILE A 227 3.20 -7.08 0.16
N ALA A 228 2.13 -6.86 -0.63
CA ALA A 228 1.19 -7.91 -1.05
C ALA A 228 1.28 -8.21 -2.55
N THR A 229 1.25 -9.49 -2.92
CA THR A 229 0.97 -9.89 -4.31
C THR A 229 -0.53 -9.75 -4.62
N LYS A 230 -0.86 -9.67 -5.91
CA LYS A 230 -2.25 -9.57 -6.41
C LYS A 230 -2.77 -10.91 -6.92
N ALA A 231 -4.09 -11.09 -6.89
CA ALA A 231 -4.75 -12.31 -7.36
C ALA A 231 -4.82 -12.40 -8.89
N ASP A 232 -5.05 -11.27 -9.55
CA ASP A 232 -5.20 -11.19 -11.00
C ASP A 232 -3.85 -11.26 -11.76
N ASN A 233 -3.93 -11.43 -13.06
CA ASN A 233 -2.80 -11.45 -13.98
C ASN A 233 -3.17 -10.69 -15.26
N LEU A 234 -3.54 -9.41 -15.11
CA LEU A 234 -3.95 -8.58 -16.24
C LEU A 234 -2.80 -8.31 -17.20
N GLU A 235 -1.56 -8.28 -16.70
CA GLU A 235 -0.34 -8.15 -17.50
C GLU A 235 -0.03 -9.41 -18.33
N GLY A 236 -0.55 -10.58 -17.92
CA GLY A 236 -0.48 -11.84 -18.69
C GLY A 236 0.68 -12.76 -18.33
N ASP A 237 1.74 -12.27 -17.69
CA ASP A 237 2.97 -13.03 -17.38
C ASP A 237 3.34 -13.04 -15.89
N HIS A 238 2.47 -12.51 -15.02
CA HIS A 238 2.72 -12.32 -13.59
C HIS A 238 3.93 -11.43 -13.26
N GLY A 239 4.37 -10.58 -14.16
CA GLY A 239 5.55 -9.74 -14.00
C GLY A 239 5.45 -8.80 -12.79
N ILE A 240 4.24 -8.27 -12.50
CA ILE A 240 4.00 -7.43 -11.32
C ILE A 240 4.19 -8.22 -10.03
N ASN A 241 3.66 -9.45 -9.93
CA ASN A 241 3.83 -10.28 -8.74
C ASN A 241 5.29 -10.71 -8.53
N ALA A 242 5.99 -11.04 -9.62
CA ALA A 242 7.42 -11.34 -9.56
C ALA A 242 8.23 -10.14 -9.06
N THR A 243 7.90 -8.94 -9.53
CA THR A 243 8.51 -7.68 -9.08
C THR A 243 8.22 -7.40 -7.60
N ILE A 244 6.98 -7.60 -7.13
CA ILE A 244 6.61 -7.47 -5.71
C ILE A 244 7.47 -8.40 -4.84
N ALA A 245 7.59 -9.66 -5.24
CA ALA A 245 8.38 -10.64 -4.49
C ALA A 245 9.88 -10.32 -4.50
N GLN A 246 10.40 -9.82 -5.63
CA GLN A 246 11.79 -9.37 -5.72
C GLN A 246 12.06 -8.18 -4.79
N ILE A 247 11.15 -7.21 -4.72
CA ILE A 247 11.25 -6.07 -3.80
C ILE A 247 11.22 -6.56 -2.35
N ALA A 248 10.29 -7.47 -2.01
CA ALA A 248 10.22 -8.04 -0.66
C ALA A 248 11.54 -8.73 -0.28
N TYR A 249 12.10 -9.48 -1.18
CA TYR A 249 13.37 -10.17 -1.00
C TYR A 249 14.55 -9.19 -0.86
N ASP A 250 14.64 -8.16 -1.71
CA ASP A 250 15.74 -7.20 -1.71
C ASP A 250 15.82 -6.40 -0.40
N TYR A 251 14.66 -6.02 0.15
CA TYR A 251 14.56 -5.20 1.36
C TYR A 251 14.35 -6.04 2.65
N ASP A 252 14.31 -7.36 2.57
CA ASP A 252 14.01 -8.26 3.70
C ASP A 252 12.68 -7.97 4.40
N ILE A 253 11.69 -7.45 3.66
CA ILE A 253 10.37 -7.10 4.19
C ILE A 253 9.39 -8.27 4.09
N PRO A 254 8.40 -8.36 5.00
CA PRO A 254 7.36 -9.38 4.94
C PRO A 254 6.60 -9.36 3.60
N LEU A 255 6.58 -10.50 2.91
CA LEU A 255 5.74 -10.73 1.75
C LEU A 255 4.43 -11.37 2.16
N TRP A 256 3.31 -10.69 1.95
CA TRP A 256 1.99 -11.28 1.98
C TRP A 256 1.65 -11.79 0.57
N ASN A 257 1.86 -13.10 0.35
CA ASN A 257 1.62 -13.73 -0.95
C ASN A 257 0.13 -14.08 -1.11
N PHE A 258 -0.68 -13.04 -1.30
CA PHE A 258 -2.12 -13.18 -1.47
C PHE A 258 -2.47 -14.00 -2.71
N TRP A 259 -1.69 -13.93 -3.77
CA TRP A 259 -1.84 -14.80 -4.94
C TRP A 259 -1.89 -16.26 -4.53
N ALA A 260 -0.92 -16.73 -3.74
CA ALA A 260 -0.87 -18.12 -3.29
C ALA A 260 -2.09 -18.50 -2.43
N ALA A 261 -2.59 -17.59 -1.61
CA ALA A 261 -3.76 -17.82 -0.76
C ALA A 261 -5.03 -18.13 -1.57
N VAL A 262 -5.17 -17.55 -2.76
CA VAL A 262 -6.41 -17.69 -3.56
C VAL A 262 -6.33 -18.75 -4.66
N GLN A 263 -5.14 -19.32 -4.93
CA GLN A 263 -5.00 -20.34 -5.97
C GLN A 263 -5.94 -21.55 -5.81
N PRO A 264 -6.23 -22.05 -4.60
CA PRO A 264 -7.16 -23.18 -4.42
C PRO A 264 -8.64 -22.83 -4.68
N LEU A 265 -8.98 -21.55 -4.78
CA LEU A 265 -10.37 -21.10 -4.89
C LEU A 265 -10.92 -21.27 -6.32
N PRO A 266 -12.25 -21.38 -6.50
CA PRO A 266 -12.86 -21.32 -7.82
C PRO A 266 -12.43 -20.07 -8.57
N ASN A 267 -12.00 -20.23 -9.81
CA ASN A 267 -11.41 -19.17 -10.64
C ASN A 267 -10.34 -18.34 -9.90
N HIS A 268 -9.53 -18.99 -9.05
CA HIS A 268 -8.49 -18.33 -8.25
C HIS A 268 -9.01 -17.13 -7.43
N GLY A 269 -10.28 -17.21 -7.00
CA GLY A 269 -10.93 -16.16 -6.23
C GLY A 269 -11.38 -14.93 -7.04
N LEU A 270 -11.24 -14.93 -8.36
CA LEU A 270 -11.62 -13.82 -9.22
C LEU A 270 -13.06 -13.94 -9.70
N SER A 271 -13.70 -12.79 -9.92
CA SER A 271 -14.98 -12.65 -10.58
C SER A 271 -14.86 -12.95 -12.08
N SER A 272 -15.99 -12.89 -12.80
CA SER A 272 -16.04 -13.14 -14.24
C SER A 272 -15.24 -12.13 -15.11
N ASP A 273 -14.85 -11.00 -14.54
CA ASP A 273 -14.00 -10.00 -15.19
C ASP A 273 -12.49 -10.27 -15.04
N ASN A 274 -12.12 -11.34 -14.32
CA ASN A 274 -10.75 -11.75 -14.03
C ASN A 274 -9.90 -10.67 -13.32
N PHE A 275 -10.55 -9.74 -12.64
CA PHE A 275 -9.89 -8.66 -11.91
C PHE A 275 -10.42 -8.51 -10.48
N HIS A 276 -11.73 -8.31 -10.32
CA HIS A 276 -12.31 -8.13 -9.00
C HIS A 276 -12.39 -9.44 -8.23
N LEU A 277 -12.20 -9.36 -6.93
CA LEU A 277 -12.29 -10.49 -6.02
C LEU A 277 -13.74 -10.92 -5.82
N THR A 278 -13.97 -12.23 -5.71
CA THR A 278 -15.28 -12.78 -5.32
C THR A 278 -15.60 -12.43 -3.88
N PHE A 279 -16.86 -12.04 -3.62
CA PHE A 279 -17.29 -11.53 -2.33
C PHE A 279 -18.06 -12.56 -1.52
N ALA A 280 -17.73 -12.63 -0.22
CA ALA A 280 -18.57 -13.19 0.84
C ALA A 280 -18.29 -12.44 2.16
N ARG A 281 -19.14 -12.63 3.18
CA ARG A 281 -18.90 -12.11 4.52
C ARG A 281 -17.73 -12.85 5.19
N ASN A 282 -17.04 -12.17 6.09
CA ASN A 282 -15.81 -12.62 6.76
C ASN A 282 -16.10 -13.60 7.93
N PHE A 283 -16.84 -14.69 7.68
CA PHE A 283 -17.07 -15.77 8.61
C PHE A 283 -16.17 -16.95 8.23
N PHE A 284 -15.01 -17.02 8.88
CA PHE A 284 -13.92 -17.91 8.49
C PHE A 284 -14.19 -19.38 8.88
N ASP A 285 -15.16 -19.60 9.75
CA ASP A 285 -15.68 -20.92 10.12
C ASP A 285 -16.79 -21.44 9.18
N ASP A 286 -17.18 -20.67 8.16
CA ASP A 286 -18.19 -21.07 7.17
C ASP A 286 -17.50 -21.52 5.86
N PRO A 287 -17.46 -22.83 5.55
CA PRO A 287 -16.77 -23.34 4.38
C PRO A 287 -17.39 -22.89 3.04
N VAL A 288 -18.65 -22.45 3.03
CA VAL A 288 -19.27 -21.91 1.82
C VAL A 288 -18.74 -20.50 1.53
N ARG A 289 -18.61 -19.66 2.56
CA ARG A 289 -18.07 -18.30 2.44
C ARG A 289 -16.59 -18.30 2.12
N MET A 290 -15.85 -19.27 2.68
CA MET A 290 -14.43 -19.46 2.41
C MET A 290 -14.11 -19.95 0.98
N ARG A 291 -15.12 -20.08 0.11
CA ARG A 291 -14.91 -20.27 -1.34
C ARG A 291 -14.75 -18.97 -2.11
N SER A 292 -14.87 -17.81 -1.45
CA SER A 292 -14.72 -16.48 -2.02
C SER A 292 -13.43 -15.83 -1.55
N ALA A 293 -12.86 -14.93 -2.35
CA ALA A 293 -11.54 -14.37 -2.11
C ALA A 293 -11.50 -13.30 -1.01
N TRP A 294 -12.54 -12.49 -0.81
CA TRP A 294 -12.55 -11.45 0.22
C TRP A 294 -12.33 -11.98 1.63
N PRO A 295 -12.97 -13.09 2.08
CA PRO A 295 -12.62 -13.69 3.36
C PRO A 295 -11.15 -14.09 3.46
N TRP A 296 -10.59 -14.71 2.44
CA TRP A 296 -9.17 -15.07 2.42
C TRP A 296 -8.25 -13.85 2.45
N ARG A 297 -8.62 -12.76 1.75
CA ARG A 297 -7.85 -11.51 1.78
C ARG A 297 -7.78 -10.94 3.19
N ASN A 298 -8.90 -10.83 3.88
CA ASN A 298 -8.95 -10.32 5.23
C ASN A 298 -8.28 -11.27 6.23
N LEU A 299 -8.51 -12.59 6.11
CA LEU A 299 -7.91 -13.58 7.01
C LEU A 299 -6.38 -13.61 6.88
N THR A 300 -5.86 -13.73 5.66
CA THR A 300 -4.41 -13.84 5.46
C THR A 300 -3.67 -12.54 5.73
N ALA A 301 -4.31 -11.38 5.52
CA ALA A 301 -3.79 -10.10 5.97
C ALA A 301 -3.68 -10.05 7.51
N LEU A 302 -4.72 -10.48 8.22
CA LEU A 302 -4.70 -10.54 9.69
C LEU A 302 -3.65 -11.54 10.20
N GLN A 303 -3.51 -12.71 9.57
CA GLN A 303 -2.46 -13.67 9.89
C GLN A 303 -1.06 -13.09 9.68
N THR A 304 -0.86 -12.38 8.57
CA THR A 304 0.41 -11.67 8.30
C THR A 304 0.70 -10.62 9.36
N LEU A 305 -0.31 -9.83 9.73
CA LEU A 305 -0.19 -8.83 10.78
C LEU A 305 0.14 -9.45 12.13
N ASP A 306 -0.43 -10.62 12.44
CA ASP A 306 -0.16 -11.36 13.67
C ASP A 306 1.31 -11.83 13.75
N ILE A 307 1.83 -12.43 12.68
CA ILE A 307 3.23 -12.86 12.59
C ILE A 307 4.17 -11.67 12.72
N VAL A 308 3.88 -10.56 12.01
CA VAL A 308 4.68 -9.34 12.09
C VAL A 308 4.64 -8.78 13.51
N ARG A 309 3.47 -8.65 14.13
CA ARG A 309 3.32 -8.16 15.50
C ARG A 309 4.13 -9.01 16.50
N GLN A 310 4.01 -10.33 16.43
CA GLN A 310 4.73 -11.24 17.34
C GLN A 310 6.23 -11.11 17.15
N GLY A 311 6.71 -11.19 15.92
CA GLY A 311 8.13 -11.10 15.62
C GLY A 311 8.78 -9.72 15.94
N LEU A 312 7.99 -8.62 15.91
CA LEU A 312 8.45 -7.29 16.34
C LEU A 312 8.49 -7.12 17.86
N GLN A 313 7.71 -7.92 18.60
CA GLN A 313 7.67 -7.89 20.07
C GLN A 313 8.61 -8.88 20.75
N GLU A 314 9.15 -9.85 20.02
CA GLU A 314 10.17 -10.76 20.54
C GLU A 314 11.44 -9.99 20.86
N GLN A 315 11.81 -9.99 22.15
CA GLN A 315 13.07 -9.43 22.61
C GLN A 315 14.20 -10.43 22.33
N HIS A 316 15.25 -9.98 21.69
CA HIS A 316 16.51 -10.74 21.58
C HIS A 316 17.34 -10.67 22.87
#